data_739dfae83db081f905486c7a594a1901
#
_entry.id   739dfae83db081f905486c7a594a1901
#
_cell.length_a   1.000
_cell.length_b   1.000
_cell.length_c   1.000
_cell.angle_alpha   90.00
_cell.angle_beta   90.00
_cell.angle_gamma   90.00
#
_symmetry.space_group_name_H-M   'P 1'
#
loop_
_entity.id
_entity.type
_entity.pdbx_description
1 polymer ?
#
loop_
_entity_poly.entity_id
_entity_poly.type
_entity_poly.pdbx_seq_one_letter_code
_entity_poly.pdbx_strand_id
1 'polypeptide(L)'
;MNKYASVFHFFSLFLIINLIYPSVSLGGHSVARSWNEVALEAIRKDFARPVVHARNLFHLSVAMYDAWAFYDSVSTPYLTGRIAECSFQKVDFEGEKESAQIEAISFAAYRLLSHRFSQSPNVIQTITSFDSL
;
A
#
# COMPACT_ATOMS: atom_id res chain seq x y z
N MET A 1 -24.78 -1.54 -54.81
CA MET A 1 -23.80 -1.36 -53.72
C MET A 1 -24.56 -1.35 -52.39
N ASN A 2 -24.41 -2.42 -51.59
CA ASN A 2 -25.27 -2.67 -50.44
C ASN A 2 -24.95 -1.74 -49.27
N LYS A 3 -25.82 -0.76 -48.98
CA LYS A 3 -25.69 0.16 -47.84
C LYS A 3 -25.59 -0.58 -46.49
N TYR A 4 -26.14 -1.78 -46.41
CA TYR A 4 -26.08 -2.62 -45.17
C TYR A 4 -24.72 -3.27 -44.91
N ALA A 5 -23.93 -3.54 -45.96
CA ALA A 5 -22.59 -4.07 -45.80
C ALA A 5 -21.64 -3.09 -45.10
N SER A 6 -21.76 -1.79 -45.40
CA SER A 6 -20.95 -0.74 -44.76
C SER A 6 -21.27 -0.58 -43.26
N VAL A 7 -22.54 -0.66 -42.90
CA VAL A 7 -22.99 -0.55 -41.49
C VAL A 7 -22.51 -1.75 -40.69
N PHE A 8 -22.49 -2.95 -41.26
CA PHE A 8 -22.02 -4.17 -40.60
C PHE A 8 -20.52 -4.11 -40.33
N HIS A 9 -19.71 -3.55 -41.24
CA HIS A 9 -18.28 -3.38 -41.05
C HIS A 9 -17.95 -2.33 -39.96
N PHE A 10 -18.71 -1.24 -39.88
CA PHE A 10 -18.57 -0.25 -38.82
C PHE A 10 -18.90 -0.84 -37.44
N PHE A 11 -19.95 -1.64 -37.34
CA PHE A 11 -20.33 -2.29 -36.06
C PHE A 11 -19.32 -3.35 -35.63
N SER A 12 -18.78 -4.15 -36.58
CA SER A 12 -17.73 -5.13 -36.34
C SER A 12 -16.43 -4.47 -35.90
N LEU A 13 -16.02 -3.36 -36.52
CA LEU A 13 -14.82 -2.61 -36.14
C LEU A 13 -14.96 -1.98 -34.76
N PHE A 14 -16.14 -1.46 -34.42
CA PHE A 14 -16.41 -0.90 -33.07
C PHE A 14 -16.36 -1.97 -31.97
N LEU A 15 -16.85 -3.18 -32.26
CA LEU A 15 -16.81 -4.31 -31.34
C LEU A 15 -15.36 -4.80 -31.10
N ILE A 16 -14.54 -4.84 -32.15
CA ILE A 16 -13.13 -5.27 -32.07
C ILE A 16 -12.29 -4.24 -31.28
N ILE A 17 -12.57 -2.95 -31.45
CA ILE A 17 -11.88 -1.88 -30.72
C ILE A 17 -12.12 -2.00 -29.21
N ASN A 18 -13.33 -2.34 -28.78
CA ASN A 18 -13.63 -2.54 -27.35
C ASN A 18 -12.98 -3.80 -26.75
N LEU A 19 -12.63 -4.80 -27.56
CA LEU A 19 -11.92 -6.00 -27.12
C LEU A 19 -10.39 -5.80 -27.02
N ILE A 20 -9.85 -4.80 -27.69
CA ILE A 20 -8.38 -4.53 -27.72
C ILE A 20 -7.95 -3.56 -26.63
N TYR A 21 -8.85 -2.70 -26.12
CA TYR A 21 -8.56 -1.83 -25.01
C TYR A 21 -8.90 -2.54 -23.69
N PRO A 22 -7.91 -3.11 -22.95
CA PRO A 22 -8.18 -3.56 -21.61
C PRO A 22 -8.67 -2.34 -20.83
N SER A 23 -9.82 -2.48 -20.17
CA SER A 23 -10.30 -1.48 -19.24
C SER A 23 -9.18 -1.20 -18.26
N VAL A 24 -8.50 -0.06 -18.36
CA VAL A 24 -7.58 0.39 -17.34
C VAL A 24 -8.43 0.63 -16.11
N SER A 25 -8.51 -0.39 -15.26
CA SER A 25 -9.05 -0.23 -13.92
C SER A 25 -8.20 0.84 -13.26
N LEU A 26 -8.74 2.03 -13.06
CA LEU A 26 -8.20 3.00 -12.13
C LEU A 26 -8.41 2.42 -10.74
N GLY A 27 -7.62 1.37 -10.43
CA GLY A 27 -7.56 0.79 -9.10
C GLY A 27 -7.26 1.90 -8.12
N GLY A 28 -8.05 2.01 -7.05
CA GLY A 28 -7.77 2.91 -5.95
C GLY A 28 -6.34 2.70 -5.45
N HIS A 29 -5.78 3.69 -4.80
CA HIS A 29 -4.43 3.58 -4.22
C HIS A 29 -4.42 2.45 -3.19
N SER A 30 -3.37 1.60 -3.23
CA SER A 30 -3.19 0.59 -2.19
C SER A 30 -2.97 1.26 -0.82
N VAL A 31 -3.39 0.61 0.26
CA VAL A 31 -3.16 1.10 1.62
C VAL A 31 -1.69 1.42 1.90
N ALA A 32 -0.76 0.61 1.39
CA ALA A 32 0.66 0.85 1.53
C ALA A 32 1.11 2.13 0.81
N ARG A 33 0.52 2.46 -0.34
CA ARG A 33 0.77 3.73 -1.02
C ARG A 33 0.26 4.91 -0.21
N SER A 34 -0.94 4.82 0.34
CA SER A 34 -1.51 5.89 1.18
C SER A 34 -0.61 6.17 2.39
N TRP A 35 -0.12 5.14 3.07
CA TRP A 35 0.83 5.28 4.17
C TRP A 35 2.18 5.87 3.75
N ASN A 36 2.68 5.53 2.57
CA ASN A 36 3.90 6.17 2.03
C ASN A 36 3.70 7.66 1.75
N GLU A 37 2.55 8.07 1.20
CA GLU A 37 2.26 9.49 0.93
C GLU A 37 2.22 10.31 2.23
N VAL A 38 1.55 9.85 3.28
CA VAL A 38 1.54 10.57 4.57
C VAL A 38 2.91 10.57 5.26
N ALA A 39 3.70 9.49 5.10
CA ALA A 39 5.08 9.45 5.60
C ALA A 39 5.98 10.49 4.89
N LEU A 40 5.85 10.63 3.58
CA LEU A 40 6.56 11.65 2.80
C LEU A 40 6.14 13.06 3.22
N GLU A 41 4.85 13.28 3.49
CA GLU A 41 4.37 14.56 3.99
C GLU A 41 4.90 14.88 5.40
N ALA A 42 4.97 13.88 6.28
CA ALA A 42 5.60 14.01 7.59
C ALA A 42 7.09 14.38 7.49
N ILE A 43 7.82 13.75 6.55
CA ILE A 43 9.24 14.06 6.28
C ILE A 43 9.41 15.51 5.82
N ARG A 44 8.53 16.03 4.97
CA ARG A 44 8.58 17.42 4.48
C ARG A 44 8.41 18.44 5.62
N LYS A 45 7.73 18.06 6.68
CA LYS A 45 7.45 18.90 7.86
C LYS A 45 8.43 18.69 9.02
N ASP A 46 9.32 17.72 8.92
CA ASP A 46 10.33 17.42 9.96
C ASP A 46 11.65 18.16 9.70
N PHE A 47 12.58 18.03 10.66
CA PHE A 47 13.95 18.51 10.48
C PHE A 47 14.63 17.83 9.29
N ALA A 48 15.47 18.56 8.57
CA ALA A 48 16.22 18.05 7.41
C ALA A 48 17.30 17.02 7.84
N ARG A 49 16.93 15.77 7.96
CA ARG A 49 17.78 14.64 8.38
C ARG A 49 17.73 13.49 7.37
N PRO A 50 18.35 13.63 6.17
CA PRO A 50 18.17 12.69 5.06
C PRO A 50 18.43 11.22 5.42
N VAL A 51 19.49 10.93 6.16
CA VAL A 51 19.86 9.58 6.59
C VAL A 51 18.81 8.97 7.54
N VAL A 52 18.27 9.80 8.45
CA VAL A 52 17.21 9.37 9.36
C VAL A 52 15.93 9.07 8.58
N HIS A 53 15.57 9.94 7.62
CA HIS A 53 14.39 9.76 6.79
C HIS A 53 14.50 8.52 5.88
N ALA A 54 15.66 8.28 5.28
CA ALA A 54 15.89 7.06 4.49
C ALA A 54 15.69 5.79 5.35
N ARG A 55 16.22 5.79 6.58
CA ARG A 55 16.01 4.70 7.53
C ARG A 55 14.54 4.56 7.93
N ASN A 56 13.82 5.67 8.15
CA ASN A 56 12.40 5.64 8.50
C ASN A 56 11.56 5.05 7.36
N LEU A 57 11.83 5.42 6.10
CA LEU A 57 11.16 4.84 4.93
C LEU A 57 11.44 3.34 4.79
N PHE A 58 12.69 2.91 5.01
CA PHE A 58 13.05 1.49 5.00
C PHE A 58 12.27 0.72 6.09
N HIS A 59 12.27 1.23 7.33
CA HIS A 59 11.54 0.57 8.42
C HIS A 59 10.04 0.53 8.16
N LEU A 60 9.46 1.58 7.58
CA LEU A 60 8.05 1.60 7.21
C LEU A 60 7.73 0.51 6.17
N SER A 61 8.55 0.42 5.13
CA SER A 61 8.38 -0.61 4.09
C SER A 61 8.46 -2.02 4.66
N VAL A 62 9.43 -2.27 5.55
CA VAL A 62 9.57 -3.58 6.22
C VAL A 62 8.37 -3.87 7.11
N ALA A 63 7.93 -2.90 7.93
CA ALA A 63 6.81 -3.10 8.84
C ALA A 63 5.50 -3.41 8.07
N MET A 64 5.23 -2.69 6.99
CA MET A 64 4.06 -2.94 6.14
C MET A 64 4.14 -4.29 5.43
N TYR A 65 5.33 -4.65 4.91
CA TYR A 65 5.53 -5.93 4.25
C TYR A 65 5.36 -7.10 5.22
N ASP A 66 5.96 -7.05 6.40
CA ASP A 66 5.87 -8.11 7.40
C ASP A 66 4.44 -8.27 7.90
N ALA A 67 3.72 -7.16 8.13
CA ALA A 67 2.31 -7.18 8.51
C ALA A 67 1.43 -7.86 7.44
N TRP A 68 1.67 -7.57 6.17
CA TRP A 68 0.99 -8.21 5.06
C TRP A 68 1.36 -9.70 4.93
N ALA A 69 2.67 -10.01 5.00
CA ALA A 69 3.20 -11.37 4.81
C ALA A 69 2.74 -12.34 5.91
N PHE A 70 2.34 -11.82 7.06
CA PHE A 70 1.83 -12.62 8.17
C PHE A 70 0.54 -13.39 7.79
N TYR A 71 -0.29 -12.80 6.93
CA TYR A 71 -1.51 -13.40 6.41
C TYR A 71 -1.31 -14.12 5.07
N ASP A 72 -0.10 -14.08 4.49
CA ASP A 72 0.17 -14.73 3.21
C ASP A 72 0.85 -16.09 3.40
N SER A 73 0.29 -17.15 2.79
CA SER A 73 0.78 -18.52 2.97
C SER A 73 2.14 -18.77 2.31
N VAL A 74 2.48 -18.00 1.28
CA VAL A 74 3.69 -18.19 0.45
C VAL A 74 4.83 -17.30 0.92
N SER A 75 4.53 -16.03 1.24
CA SER A 75 5.53 -15.02 1.57
C SER A 75 6.20 -15.27 2.91
N THR A 76 7.49 -14.95 2.99
CA THR A 76 8.25 -14.99 4.26
C THR A 76 8.49 -13.57 4.74
N PRO A 77 8.12 -13.23 6.00
CA PRO A 77 8.40 -11.92 6.57
C PRO A 77 9.90 -11.61 6.58
N TYR A 78 10.26 -10.34 6.40
CA TYR A 78 11.64 -9.90 6.29
C TYR A 78 12.42 -10.08 7.60
N LEU A 79 11.79 -9.80 8.74
CA LEU A 79 12.43 -9.89 10.06
C LEU A 79 12.47 -11.31 10.61
N THR A 80 11.62 -12.22 10.11
CA THR A 80 11.59 -13.62 10.54
C THR A 80 12.91 -14.31 10.18
N GLY A 81 13.56 -14.90 11.20
CA GLY A 81 14.87 -15.55 11.03
C GLY A 81 16.06 -14.59 10.95
N ARG A 82 15.84 -13.26 10.92
CA ARG A 82 16.93 -12.27 11.00
C ARG A 82 17.11 -11.71 12.41
N ILE A 83 16.03 -11.69 13.19
CA ILE A 83 16.05 -11.34 14.62
C ILE A 83 15.73 -12.61 15.38
N ALA A 84 16.71 -13.16 16.08
CA ALA A 84 16.63 -14.46 16.77
C ALA A 84 15.46 -14.56 17.79
N GLU A 85 14.98 -13.42 18.28
CA GLU A 85 13.90 -13.34 19.27
C GLU A 85 12.50 -13.18 18.64
N CYS A 86 12.41 -12.97 17.31
CA CYS A 86 11.16 -12.82 16.60
C CYS A 86 10.77 -14.14 15.93
N SER A 87 10.04 -14.99 16.65
CA SER A 87 9.36 -16.14 16.06
C SER A 87 7.95 -15.72 15.66
N PHE A 88 7.63 -15.75 14.35
CA PHE A 88 6.28 -15.52 13.87
C PHE A 88 5.61 -16.86 13.54
N GLN A 89 4.44 -17.08 14.12
CA GLN A 89 3.54 -18.10 13.61
C GLN A 89 2.58 -17.41 12.65
N LYS A 90 2.47 -17.92 11.42
CA LYS A 90 1.44 -17.47 10.47
C LYS A 90 0.07 -17.74 11.07
N VAL A 91 -0.82 -16.77 10.95
CA VAL A 91 -2.21 -16.95 11.38
C VAL A 91 -2.95 -17.66 10.28
N ASP A 92 -3.54 -18.81 10.63
CA ASP A 92 -4.56 -19.42 9.79
C ASP A 92 -5.85 -18.62 10.01
N PHE A 93 -6.16 -17.74 9.04
CA PHE A 93 -7.22 -16.75 9.17
C PHE A 93 -8.44 -17.21 8.37
N GLU A 94 -9.54 -17.47 9.05
CA GLU A 94 -10.83 -17.91 8.46
C GLU A 94 -11.74 -16.73 8.04
N GLY A 95 -11.20 -15.54 7.84
CA GLY A 95 -11.97 -14.35 7.50
C GLY A 95 -11.64 -13.79 6.12
N GLU A 96 -12.07 -12.55 5.88
CA GLU A 96 -11.73 -11.82 4.67
C GLU A 96 -10.26 -11.36 4.73
N LYS A 97 -9.38 -12.14 4.10
CA LYS A 97 -7.93 -12.00 4.16
C LYS A 97 -7.44 -10.61 3.76
N GLU A 98 -8.00 -10.04 2.70
CA GLU A 98 -7.59 -8.73 2.19
C GLU A 98 -7.88 -7.62 3.21
N SER A 99 -9.05 -7.65 3.85
CA SER A 99 -9.42 -6.69 4.90
C SER A 99 -8.47 -6.77 6.10
N ALA A 100 -8.16 -7.98 6.56
CA ALA A 100 -7.22 -8.19 7.65
C ALA A 100 -5.80 -7.72 7.31
N GLN A 101 -5.35 -7.92 6.07
CA GLN A 101 -4.06 -7.42 5.60
C GLN A 101 -4.01 -5.89 5.57
N ILE A 102 -5.08 -5.24 5.10
CA ILE A 102 -5.20 -3.78 5.07
C ILE A 102 -5.13 -3.21 6.49
N GLU A 103 -5.87 -3.79 7.44
CA GLU A 103 -5.86 -3.39 8.84
C GLU A 103 -4.48 -3.58 9.48
N ALA A 104 -3.86 -4.73 9.28
CA ALA A 104 -2.53 -5.02 9.82
C ALA A 104 -1.44 -4.07 9.28
N ILE A 105 -1.46 -3.79 7.98
CA ILE A 105 -0.57 -2.81 7.35
C ILE A 105 -0.76 -1.44 7.98
N SER A 106 -2.04 -1.00 8.11
CA SER A 106 -2.37 0.32 8.67
C SER A 106 -1.93 0.44 10.13
N PHE A 107 -2.18 -0.57 10.94
CA PHE A 107 -1.77 -0.59 12.34
C PHE A 107 -0.24 -0.53 12.48
N ALA A 108 0.49 -1.33 11.70
CA ALA A 108 1.95 -1.35 11.72
C ALA A 108 2.56 0.01 11.30
N ALA A 109 2.03 0.60 10.22
CA ALA A 109 2.46 1.90 9.71
C ALA A 109 2.17 3.02 10.72
N TYR A 110 0.94 3.08 11.24
CA TYR A 110 0.54 4.06 12.24
C TYR A 110 1.44 4.04 13.48
N ARG A 111 1.64 2.86 14.07
CA ARG A 111 2.48 2.70 15.27
C ARG A 111 3.91 3.15 15.04
N LEU A 112 4.49 2.75 13.90
CA LEU A 112 5.85 3.10 13.56
C LEU A 112 6.02 4.61 13.33
N LEU A 113 5.14 5.20 12.50
CA LEU A 113 5.23 6.61 12.14
C LEU A 113 4.94 7.52 13.33
N SER A 114 3.93 7.20 14.15
CA SER A 114 3.61 7.96 15.36
C SER A 114 4.81 7.99 16.33
N HIS A 115 5.51 6.88 16.49
CA HIS A 115 6.73 6.83 17.30
C HIS A 115 7.86 7.65 16.66
N ARG A 116 8.09 7.52 15.34
CA ARG A 116 9.21 8.16 14.63
C ARG A 116 9.09 9.68 14.57
N PHE A 117 7.87 10.18 14.46
CA PHE A 117 7.59 11.61 14.35
C PHE A 117 7.11 12.26 15.66
N SER A 118 7.17 11.53 16.79
CA SER A 118 6.76 12.03 18.11
C SER A 118 7.52 13.27 18.58
N GLN A 119 8.71 13.52 18.05
CA GLN A 119 9.56 14.68 18.36
C GLN A 119 9.69 15.65 17.17
N SER A 120 8.83 15.54 16.16
CA SER A 120 8.81 16.44 15.02
C SER A 120 8.30 17.82 15.43
N PRO A 121 8.80 18.92 14.82
CA PRO A 121 8.30 20.27 15.09
C PRO A 121 6.79 20.43 14.90
N ASN A 122 6.22 19.66 13.98
CA ASN A 122 4.79 19.70 13.62
C ASN A 122 4.05 18.42 14.07
N VAL A 123 4.42 17.87 15.23
CA VAL A 123 3.92 16.58 15.71
C VAL A 123 2.39 16.48 15.72
N ILE A 124 1.68 17.48 16.20
CA ILE A 124 0.20 17.47 16.29
C ILE A 124 -0.40 17.31 14.88
N GLN A 125 -0.01 18.16 13.93
CA GLN A 125 -0.51 18.10 12.56
C GLN A 125 -0.15 16.78 11.87
N THR A 126 1.05 16.28 12.13
CA THR A 126 1.55 15.02 11.57
C THR A 126 0.75 13.83 12.08
N ILE A 127 0.54 13.74 13.40
CA ILE A 127 -0.26 12.64 13.99
C ILE A 127 -1.72 12.72 13.52
N THR A 128 -2.32 13.91 13.49
CA THR A 128 -3.70 14.08 12.97
C THR A 128 -3.83 13.58 11.53
N SER A 129 -2.79 13.74 10.69
CA SER A 129 -2.81 13.19 9.32
C SER A 129 -2.73 11.65 9.29
N PHE A 130 -2.10 11.02 10.26
CA PHE A 130 -2.09 9.56 10.40
C PHE A 130 -3.44 9.03 10.91
N ASP A 131 -4.10 9.76 11.81
CA ASP A 131 -5.42 9.40 12.35
C ASP A 131 -6.53 9.47 11.29
N SER A 132 -6.28 10.16 10.16
CA SER A 132 -7.27 10.35 9.09
C SER A 132 -7.26 9.26 8.02
N LEU A 133 -6.33 8.31 8.10
CA LEU A 133 -6.22 7.17 7.19
C LEU A 133 -6.93 5.93 7.72
#